data_62962724516021343fe99bbd22ac09d9
#
_entry.id   62962724516021343fe99bbd22ac09d9
#
_cell.length_a   1.000
_cell.length_b   1.000
_cell.length_c   1.000
_cell.angle_alpha   90.00
_cell.angle_beta   90.00
_cell.angle_gamma   90.00
#
_symmetry.space_group_name_H-M   'P 1'
#
loop_
_entity.id
_entity.type
_entity.pdbx_description
1 polymer ?
#
loop_
_entity_poly.entity_id
_entity_poly.type
_entity_poly.pdbx_seq_one_letter_code
_entity_poly.pdbx_strand_id
1 'polypeptide(L)'
;MPFFNRKKQGSAIVGVLIALIIVLLILNAGAIWLCVSIPAAQAPAPTEPPTIATEEATEPPTTEPETEPPTTMPEPEHEVSTATILSTGDVLMHMPVIGSGSGPDGYNFDSIFRFVTDEISAADLAVANLETTLAGTDNGYQYSGFPNFNCPDAIVDALKNAGFDMLLTANNHSYDTTLVGFKRTLEVVREAGLETLGTYLSADEQKWTIQDVNGIKIGLLCYTYATGVGSNGSPQLNGNAPISEPGLCNYFTYNNLPAFYSEVETYLQEMKDAGAEATMLYIHWGVEYQLSANQDQANIAQQLCDLGVDVIVGGHPHVVQPVDLIESTVDPNHKTAILYSMGNAVSNQRAGNISTINTPHTEDGVFFKVTFSKYSDGTVYLDRVEVVPTWVNLNTNNGSRQYNIVALNDSTRDQWKETYNMTENEFNAAQRSYDRTIALVNDGLVKVQEYLDQQKQDREEFYLAQAQNAAA
;
A
#
# COMPACT_ATOMS: atom_id res chain seq x y z
N MET A 1 3.75 54.00 -28.60
CA MET A 1 4.61 53.60 -29.73
C MET A 1 6.00 53.33 -29.16
N PRO A 2 6.70 52.19 -29.51
CA PRO A 2 6.65 51.46 -30.76
C PRO A 2 6.34 49.96 -30.61
N PHE A 3 5.74 49.36 -31.61
CA PHE A 3 5.63 47.94 -31.86
C PHE A 3 6.99 47.41 -32.32
N PHE A 4 7.57 46.41 -31.64
CA PHE A 4 8.75 45.67 -32.11
C PHE A 4 8.45 44.18 -32.30
N ASN A 5 8.45 43.80 -33.51
CA ASN A 5 8.72 42.57 -34.28
C ASN A 5 8.94 41.25 -33.49
N ARG A 6 7.85 40.50 -33.27
CA ARG A 6 7.90 39.11 -32.72
C ARG A 6 8.03 37.99 -33.78
N LYS A 7 8.22 38.32 -35.09
CA LYS A 7 8.20 37.32 -36.17
C LYS A 7 9.56 36.73 -36.55
N LYS A 8 10.70 37.19 -36.01
CA LYS A 8 12.02 36.68 -36.38
C LYS A 8 12.64 35.65 -35.37
N GLN A 9 12.12 35.49 -34.18
CA GLN A 9 12.66 34.53 -33.23
C GLN A 9 12.09 33.09 -33.39
N GLY A 10 10.89 32.93 -33.91
CA GLY A 10 10.29 31.57 -34.12
C GLY A 10 10.98 30.72 -35.18
N SER A 11 11.52 31.36 -36.23
CA SER A 11 12.15 30.65 -37.35
C SER A 11 13.54 30.09 -37.01
N ALA A 12 14.29 30.76 -36.12
CA ALA A 12 15.62 30.29 -35.68
C ALA A 12 15.52 29.05 -34.72
N ILE A 13 14.51 29.04 -33.86
CA ILE A 13 14.26 27.93 -32.91
C ILE A 13 13.83 26.67 -33.64
N VAL A 14 12.95 26.79 -34.64
CA VAL A 14 12.53 25.66 -35.49
C VAL A 14 13.69 25.07 -36.28
N GLY A 15 14.59 25.92 -36.81
CA GLY A 15 15.80 25.46 -37.50
C GLY A 15 16.78 24.67 -36.62
N VAL A 16 16.95 25.09 -35.37
CA VAL A 16 17.82 24.38 -34.40
C VAL A 16 17.20 23.03 -33.99
N LEU A 17 15.89 22.95 -33.79
CA LEU A 17 15.19 21.72 -33.45
C LEU A 17 15.27 20.69 -34.61
N ILE A 18 15.10 21.10 -35.84
CA ILE A 18 15.23 20.23 -37.02
C ILE A 18 16.67 19.70 -37.16
N ALA A 19 17.68 20.54 -36.92
CA ALA A 19 19.08 20.13 -36.95
C ALA A 19 19.41 19.12 -35.85
N LEU A 20 18.87 19.27 -34.62
CA LEU A 20 19.02 18.30 -33.53
C LEU A 20 18.37 16.95 -33.82
N ILE A 21 17.20 16.94 -34.43
CA ILE A 21 16.50 15.69 -34.83
C ILE A 21 17.30 14.95 -35.90
N ILE A 22 17.88 15.64 -36.89
CA ILE A 22 18.72 15.04 -37.92
C ILE A 22 20.00 14.42 -37.32
N VAL A 23 20.65 15.08 -36.35
CA VAL A 23 21.82 14.54 -35.66
C VAL A 23 21.48 13.28 -34.86
N LEU A 24 20.34 13.26 -34.16
CA LEU A 24 19.85 12.11 -33.43
C LEU A 24 19.53 10.90 -34.34
N LEU A 25 18.96 11.14 -35.52
CA LEU A 25 18.69 10.10 -36.51
C LEU A 25 19.97 9.51 -37.11
N ILE A 26 21.00 10.33 -37.34
CA ILE A 26 22.30 9.87 -37.83
C ILE A 26 23.06 9.05 -36.78
N LEU A 27 22.97 9.44 -35.49
CA LEU A 27 23.58 8.68 -34.39
C LEU A 27 22.92 7.32 -34.19
N ASN A 28 21.58 7.23 -34.31
CA ASN A 28 20.86 5.95 -34.23
C ASN A 28 21.15 5.04 -35.41
N ALA A 29 21.28 5.57 -36.61
CA ALA A 29 21.67 4.77 -37.80
C ALA A 29 23.11 4.23 -37.67
N GLY A 30 24.03 5.00 -37.06
CA GLY A 30 25.40 4.57 -36.79
C GLY A 30 25.46 3.43 -35.74
N ALA A 31 24.65 3.48 -34.71
CA ALA A 31 24.57 2.45 -33.68
C ALA A 31 24.04 1.11 -34.22
N ILE A 32 23.04 1.12 -35.13
CA ILE A 32 22.50 -0.07 -35.79
C ILE A 32 23.54 -0.70 -36.70
N TRP A 33 24.38 0.11 -37.37
CA TRP A 33 25.43 -0.44 -38.26
C TRP A 33 26.58 -1.12 -37.50
N LEU A 34 26.92 -0.64 -36.28
CA LEU A 34 27.94 -1.25 -35.43
C LEU A 34 27.53 -2.60 -34.84
N CYS A 35 26.23 -2.83 -34.60
CA CYS A 35 25.72 -4.11 -34.07
C CYS A 35 25.67 -5.24 -35.09
N VAL A 36 25.72 -4.95 -36.40
CA VAL A 36 25.62 -5.96 -37.49
C VAL A 36 26.99 -6.51 -37.93
N SER A 37 28.11 -5.96 -37.41
CA SER A 37 29.46 -6.25 -37.91
C SER A 37 30.35 -7.11 -36.99
N ILE A 38 29.76 -7.85 -36.05
CA ILE A 38 30.53 -8.78 -35.19
C ILE A 38 30.46 -10.19 -35.81
N PRO A 39 31.59 -10.79 -36.25
CA PRO A 39 31.57 -12.15 -36.75
C PRO A 39 31.38 -13.16 -35.61
N ALA A 40 30.47 -14.12 -35.81
CA ALA A 40 30.24 -15.23 -34.89
C ALA A 40 31.50 -16.09 -34.72
N ALA A 41 31.92 -16.31 -33.50
CA ALA A 41 32.98 -17.24 -33.16
C ALA A 41 32.53 -18.69 -33.47
N GLN A 42 33.35 -19.42 -34.23
CA GLN A 42 33.11 -20.84 -34.52
C GLN A 42 33.28 -21.69 -33.25
N ALA A 43 32.28 -22.52 -32.97
CA ALA A 43 32.37 -23.56 -31.94
C ALA A 43 33.33 -24.69 -32.39
N PRO A 44 34.09 -25.31 -31.49
CA PRO A 44 34.93 -26.43 -31.81
C PRO A 44 34.13 -27.69 -32.08
N ALA A 45 34.62 -28.51 -33.05
CA ALA A 45 34.03 -29.77 -33.50
C ALA A 45 34.00 -30.82 -32.38
N PRO A 46 33.02 -31.72 -32.38
CA PRO A 46 32.92 -32.78 -31.38
C PRO A 46 33.97 -33.87 -31.65
N THR A 47 34.67 -34.29 -30.58
CA THR A 47 35.57 -35.43 -30.56
C THR A 47 34.81 -36.74 -30.46
N GLU A 48 35.20 -37.71 -31.30
CA GLU A 48 34.64 -39.08 -31.33
C GLU A 48 34.93 -39.83 -30.01
N PRO A 49 34.00 -40.70 -29.54
CA PRO A 49 34.24 -41.55 -28.37
C PRO A 49 35.10 -42.77 -28.71
N PRO A 50 35.85 -43.32 -27.77
CA PRO A 50 36.72 -44.49 -28.00
C PRO A 50 35.90 -45.79 -28.11
N THR A 51 36.30 -46.64 -29.04
CA THR A 51 35.79 -47.98 -29.28
C THR A 51 36.13 -48.91 -28.12
N ILE A 52 35.12 -49.53 -27.52
CA ILE A 52 35.31 -50.60 -26.52
C ILE A 52 34.96 -51.95 -27.20
N ALA A 53 35.85 -52.94 -26.97
CA ALA A 53 35.79 -54.26 -27.52
C ALA A 53 34.59 -55.08 -27.00
N THR A 54 34.03 -55.86 -27.92
CA THR A 54 32.97 -56.84 -27.68
C THR A 54 33.45 -57.97 -26.81
N GLU A 55 32.72 -58.25 -25.71
CA GLU A 55 32.78 -59.50 -24.94
C GLU A 55 31.42 -60.20 -25.03
N GLU A 56 31.49 -61.55 -25.06
CA GLU A 56 30.45 -62.48 -25.46
C GLU A 56 29.21 -62.47 -24.57
N ALA A 57 28.03 -62.60 -25.18
CA ALA A 57 26.72 -62.67 -24.55
C ALA A 57 26.51 -63.96 -23.78
N THR A 58 26.15 -63.86 -22.49
CA THR A 58 25.38 -64.86 -21.78
C THR A 58 23.95 -64.37 -21.62
N GLU A 59 22.97 -65.21 -21.97
CA GLU A 59 21.55 -64.91 -21.86
C GLU A 59 21.16 -64.60 -20.42
N PRO A 60 20.43 -63.49 -20.16
CA PRO A 60 19.86 -63.27 -18.85
C PRO A 60 18.51 -63.98 -18.67
N PRO A 61 18.15 -64.32 -17.44
CA PRO A 61 16.89 -64.97 -17.12
C PRO A 61 15.70 -64.00 -17.40
N THR A 62 14.63 -64.60 -17.88
CA THR A 62 13.33 -63.96 -18.14
C THR A 62 12.84 -63.27 -16.85
N THR A 63 12.91 -61.97 -16.82
CA THR A 63 12.22 -61.13 -15.84
C THR A 63 10.77 -60.93 -16.29
N GLU A 64 9.84 -61.22 -15.35
CA GLU A 64 8.44 -60.81 -15.47
C GLU A 64 8.35 -59.29 -15.78
N PRO A 65 7.32 -58.83 -16.55
CA PRO A 65 7.15 -57.41 -16.82
C PRO A 65 6.97 -56.65 -15.54
N GLU A 66 7.93 -55.75 -15.25
CA GLU A 66 7.83 -54.76 -14.23
C GLU A 66 6.58 -53.94 -14.50
N THR A 67 5.54 -54.12 -13.68
CA THR A 67 4.36 -53.25 -13.69
C THR A 67 4.85 -51.83 -13.38
N GLU A 68 4.75 -50.92 -14.38
CA GLU A 68 4.94 -49.49 -14.14
C GLU A 68 4.12 -49.09 -12.91
N PRO A 69 4.69 -48.30 -11.95
CA PRO A 69 3.92 -47.81 -10.87
C PRO A 69 2.70 -47.06 -11.40
N PRO A 70 1.52 -47.16 -10.79
CA PRO A 70 0.35 -46.47 -11.23
C PRO A 70 0.69 -44.98 -11.37
N THR A 71 0.50 -44.43 -12.55
CA THR A 71 0.59 -43.02 -12.80
C THR A 71 -0.45 -42.35 -11.90
N THR A 72 -0.03 -41.89 -10.74
CA THR A 72 -0.90 -41.11 -9.87
C THR A 72 -1.29 -39.87 -10.66
N MET A 73 -2.59 -39.70 -10.88
CA MET A 73 -3.12 -38.45 -11.42
C MET A 73 -2.57 -37.31 -10.54
N PRO A 74 -2.07 -36.22 -11.13
CA PRO A 74 -1.70 -35.06 -10.35
C PRO A 74 -2.89 -34.67 -9.45
N GLU A 75 -2.61 -34.42 -8.17
CA GLU A 75 -3.63 -33.87 -7.29
C GLU A 75 -4.17 -32.57 -7.88
N PRO A 76 -5.50 -32.34 -7.84
CA PRO A 76 -6.03 -31.05 -8.27
C PRO A 76 -5.40 -29.94 -7.44
N GLU A 77 -5.16 -28.81 -8.08
CA GLU A 77 -4.61 -27.66 -7.39
C GLU A 77 -5.53 -27.24 -6.24
N HIS A 78 -4.92 -26.90 -5.11
CA HIS A 78 -5.63 -26.46 -3.91
C HIS A 78 -4.86 -25.33 -3.22
N GLU A 79 -5.59 -24.50 -2.50
CA GLU A 79 -5.04 -23.46 -1.63
C GLU A 79 -4.18 -24.09 -0.52
N VAL A 80 -2.96 -23.60 -0.36
CA VAL A 80 -2.03 -24.12 0.66
C VAL A 80 -1.79 -23.15 1.80
N SER A 81 -1.92 -21.84 1.58
CA SER A 81 -1.85 -20.81 2.60
C SER A 81 -2.55 -19.53 2.19
N THR A 82 -2.91 -18.73 3.18
CA THR A 82 -3.50 -17.40 3.01
C THR A 82 -2.76 -16.37 3.83
N ALA A 83 -2.71 -15.13 3.34
CA ALA A 83 -2.17 -13.97 4.03
C ALA A 83 -3.23 -12.86 4.02
N THR A 84 -3.75 -12.52 5.18
CA THR A 84 -4.73 -11.43 5.34
C THR A 84 -4.05 -10.21 5.93
N ILE A 85 -4.04 -9.12 5.16
CA ILE A 85 -3.52 -7.83 5.57
C ILE A 85 -4.70 -6.92 5.90
N LEU A 86 -4.75 -6.39 7.13
CA LEU A 86 -5.68 -5.37 7.56
C LEU A 86 -5.00 -4.01 7.55
N SER A 87 -5.57 -3.05 6.84
CA SER A 87 -5.08 -1.67 6.81
C SER A 87 -6.14 -0.72 7.36
N THR A 88 -5.72 0.29 8.14
CA THR A 88 -6.61 1.36 8.60
C THR A 88 -5.99 2.73 8.39
N GLY A 89 -6.84 3.76 8.39
CA GLY A 89 -6.48 5.11 8.02
C GLY A 89 -5.72 5.90 9.09
N ASP A 90 -5.98 7.20 9.12
CA ASP A 90 -5.14 8.17 9.76
C ASP A 90 -5.33 8.18 11.29
N VAL A 91 -4.26 7.85 12.02
CA VAL A 91 -4.17 8.01 13.48
C VAL A 91 -3.73 9.46 13.74
N LEU A 92 -4.71 10.36 13.82
CA LEU A 92 -4.52 11.81 13.85
C LEU A 92 -4.79 12.36 15.24
N MET A 93 -3.73 12.57 16.03
CA MET A 93 -3.80 12.85 17.46
C MET A 93 -4.00 14.34 17.77
N HIS A 94 -5.21 14.84 17.53
CA HIS A 94 -5.60 16.18 17.93
C HIS A 94 -5.56 16.37 19.47
N MET A 95 -5.36 17.60 19.94
CA MET A 95 -5.31 17.90 21.39
C MET A 95 -6.47 17.32 22.21
N PRO A 96 -7.75 17.31 21.74
CA PRO A 96 -8.83 16.65 22.47
C PRO A 96 -8.69 15.14 22.56
N VAL A 97 -8.08 14.48 21.56
CA VAL A 97 -7.77 13.05 21.58
C VAL A 97 -6.62 12.79 22.58
N ILE A 98 -5.55 13.58 22.50
CA ILE A 98 -4.43 13.52 23.48
C ILE A 98 -4.96 13.70 24.91
N GLY A 99 -5.80 14.73 25.11
CA GLY A 99 -6.38 15.00 26.41
C GLY A 99 -7.26 13.86 26.96
N SER A 100 -7.87 13.05 26.10
CA SER A 100 -8.70 11.92 26.53
C SER A 100 -7.90 10.77 27.14
N GLY A 101 -6.63 10.64 26.79
CA GLY A 101 -5.72 9.63 27.33
C GLY A 101 -4.94 10.11 28.58
N SER A 102 -5.10 11.38 29.00
CA SER A 102 -4.36 11.92 30.14
C SER A 102 -4.88 11.40 31.49
N GLY A 103 -3.97 10.95 32.33
CA GLY A 103 -4.27 10.44 33.67
C GLY A 103 -3.20 10.80 34.70
N PRO A 104 -3.37 10.36 35.97
CA PRO A 104 -2.41 10.67 37.06
C PRO A 104 -1.00 10.12 36.78
N ASP A 105 -0.92 9.02 36.10
CA ASP A 105 0.33 8.29 35.83
C ASP A 105 0.90 8.58 34.43
N GLY A 106 0.40 9.58 33.72
CA GLY A 106 0.79 9.95 32.37
C GLY A 106 -0.34 9.76 31.36
N TYR A 107 -0.01 9.21 30.19
CA TYR A 107 -0.96 8.98 29.11
C TYR A 107 -1.19 7.50 28.88
N ASN A 108 -2.43 7.13 28.56
CA ASN A 108 -2.82 5.80 28.08
C ASN A 108 -3.93 5.97 27.04
N PHE A 109 -3.75 5.31 25.87
CA PHE A 109 -4.67 5.38 24.75
C PHE A 109 -5.32 4.03 24.40
N ASP A 110 -5.13 2.98 25.21
CA ASP A 110 -5.70 1.64 24.95
C ASP A 110 -7.21 1.68 24.77
N SER A 111 -7.89 2.60 25.48
CA SER A 111 -9.34 2.75 25.36
C SER A 111 -9.81 3.12 23.95
N ILE A 112 -8.95 3.72 23.11
CA ILE A 112 -9.29 4.08 21.73
C ILE A 112 -9.59 2.80 20.92
N PHE A 113 -8.79 1.76 21.11
CA PHE A 113 -8.82 0.53 20.30
C PHE A 113 -9.58 -0.63 20.94
N ARG A 114 -10.04 -0.49 22.21
CA ARG A 114 -10.58 -1.59 23.03
C ARG A 114 -11.70 -2.41 22.37
N PHE A 115 -12.45 -1.84 21.42
CA PHE A 115 -13.56 -2.52 20.76
C PHE A 115 -13.18 -3.11 19.40
N VAL A 116 -11.94 -2.92 18.98
CA VAL A 116 -11.46 -3.38 17.67
C VAL A 116 -10.19 -4.23 17.77
N THR A 117 -9.67 -4.45 18.99
CA THR A 117 -8.47 -5.26 19.23
C THR A 117 -8.59 -6.66 18.65
N ASP A 118 -9.73 -7.33 18.86
CA ASP A 118 -9.94 -8.69 18.35
C ASP A 118 -9.94 -8.72 16.81
N GLU A 119 -10.51 -7.70 16.17
CA GLU A 119 -10.57 -7.56 14.71
C GLU A 119 -9.19 -7.30 14.11
N ILE A 120 -8.39 -6.43 14.76
CA ILE A 120 -7.03 -6.08 14.33
C ILE A 120 -6.11 -7.29 14.53
N SER A 121 -6.14 -7.91 15.72
CA SER A 121 -5.29 -9.06 16.07
C SER A 121 -5.62 -10.33 15.29
N ALA A 122 -6.78 -10.40 14.65
CA ALA A 122 -7.16 -11.54 13.80
C ALA A 122 -6.54 -11.47 12.40
N ALA A 123 -5.95 -10.35 12.00
CA ALA A 123 -5.21 -10.23 10.76
C ALA A 123 -3.81 -10.85 10.89
N ASP A 124 -3.27 -11.37 9.80
CA ASP A 124 -1.90 -11.90 9.76
C ASP A 124 -0.85 -10.78 9.72
N LEU A 125 -1.23 -9.60 9.22
CA LEU A 125 -0.46 -8.35 9.24
C LEU A 125 -1.42 -7.17 9.38
N ALA A 126 -1.27 -6.38 10.44
CA ALA A 126 -2.09 -5.19 10.69
C ALA A 126 -1.28 -3.91 10.54
N VAL A 127 -1.78 -2.97 9.72
CA VAL A 127 -1.10 -1.74 9.30
C VAL A 127 -1.96 -0.51 9.58
N ALA A 128 -1.38 0.56 10.16
CA ALA A 128 -2.05 1.85 10.38
C ALA A 128 -1.19 3.02 9.89
N ASN A 129 -1.82 4.12 9.46
CA ASN A 129 -1.10 5.36 9.17
C ASN A 129 -0.91 6.20 10.44
N LEU A 130 0.33 6.33 10.91
CA LEU A 130 0.69 7.18 12.05
C LEU A 130 0.88 8.64 11.57
N GLU A 131 -0.19 9.42 11.60
CA GLU A 131 -0.19 10.80 11.11
C GLU A 131 0.05 11.79 12.26
N THR A 132 1.15 11.60 12.95
CA THR A 132 1.65 12.46 14.03
C THR A 132 3.14 12.19 14.24
N THR A 133 3.86 13.15 14.83
CA THR A 133 5.21 12.91 15.31
C THR A 133 5.24 12.59 16.81
N LEU A 134 6.35 12.03 17.28
CA LEU A 134 6.62 11.64 18.66
C LEU A 134 7.92 12.30 19.13
N ALA A 135 7.95 13.65 19.14
CA ALA A 135 9.14 14.41 19.55
C ALA A 135 9.35 14.42 21.09
N GLY A 136 8.36 13.94 21.85
CA GLY A 136 8.36 14.06 23.29
C GLY A 136 8.17 15.52 23.75
N THR A 137 8.58 15.82 24.97
CA THR A 137 8.54 17.19 25.54
C THR A 137 9.93 17.75 25.81
N ASP A 138 10.96 16.97 25.57
CA ASP A 138 12.34 17.42 25.65
C ASP A 138 12.70 18.33 24.46
N ASN A 139 13.83 18.98 24.50
CA ASN A 139 14.29 19.85 23.44
C ASN A 139 13.34 21.01 23.08
N GLY A 140 12.48 21.44 24.02
CA GLY A 140 11.57 22.57 23.86
C GLY A 140 10.27 22.26 23.13
N TYR A 141 10.00 21.02 22.81
CA TYR A 141 8.70 20.59 22.26
C TYR A 141 7.63 20.52 23.36
N GLN A 142 6.38 20.65 22.93
CA GLN A 142 5.20 20.38 23.73
C GLN A 142 4.28 19.46 22.95
N TYR A 143 3.44 18.68 23.62
CA TYR A 143 2.39 17.95 22.92
C TYR A 143 1.44 18.91 22.24
N SER A 144 1.10 18.64 20.98
CA SER A 144 0.30 19.52 20.13
C SER A 144 -0.55 18.73 19.13
N GLY A 145 -1.67 19.32 18.73
CA GLY A 145 -2.48 18.89 17.60
C GLY A 145 -2.22 19.80 16.41
N PHE A 146 -3.26 19.92 15.52
CA PHE A 146 -3.19 20.79 14.33
C PHE A 146 -2.67 22.21 14.67
N PRO A 147 -1.79 22.82 13.87
CA PRO A 147 -1.33 22.34 12.53
C PRO A 147 -0.09 21.44 12.57
N ASN A 148 0.62 21.34 13.68
CA ASN A 148 1.84 20.53 13.81
C ASN A 148 1.65 19.54 14.96
N PHE A 149 1.56 18.27 14.61
CA PHE A 149 1.24 17.22 15.57
C PHE A 149 2.49 16.73 16.33
N ASN A 150 2.35 16.60 17.63
CA ASN A 150 3.30 15.94 18.52
C ASN A 150 2.54 15.21 19.64
N CYS A 151 2.52 13.89 19.59
CA CYS A 151 1.75 13.03 20.47
C CYS A 151 2.64 12.40 21.57
N PRO A 152 2.09 12.07 22.76
CA PRO A 152 2.77 11.20 23.71
C PRO A 152 3.06 9.82 23.14
N ASP A 153 4.22 9.25 23.48
CA ASP A 153 4.68 7.93 23.02
C ASP A 153 3.70 6.79 23.34
N ALA A 154 2.90 6.94 24.38
CA ALA A 154 1.85 5.99 24.78
C ALA A 154 0.85 5.61 23.67
N ILE A 155 0.78 6.37 22.56
CA ILE A 155 -0.02 5.97 21.39
C ILE A 155 0.59 4.73 20.72
N VAL A 156 1.91 4.61 20.73
CA VAL A 156 2.61 3.44 20.14
C VAL A 156 2.31 2.19 20.97
N ASP A 157 2.32 2.31 22.30
CA ASP A 157 1.94 1.21 23.19
C ASP A 157 0.50 0.76 22.92
N ALA A 158 -0.43 1.72 22.77
CA ALA A 158 -1.84 1.43 22.49
C ALA A 158 -2.03 0.76 21.11
N LEU A 159 -1.31 1.20 20.07
CA LEU A 159 -1.32 0.58 18.74
C LEU A 159 -0.79 -0.85 18.80
N LYS A 160 0.34 -1.07 19.48
CA LYS A 160 0.90 -2.40 19.69
C LYS A 160 -0.05 -3.31 20.47
N ASN A 161 -0.62 -2.81 21.58
CA ASN A 161 -1.58 -3.56 22.39
C ASN A 161 -2.88 -3.89 21.61
N ALA A 162 -3.24 -3.07 20.63
CA ALA A 162 -4.36 -3.34 19.72
C ALA A 162 -4.06 -4.43 18.68
N GLY A 163 -2.78 -4.81 18.49
CA GLY A 163 -2.36 -5.85 17.56
C GLY A 163 -1.85 -5.35 16.22
N PHE A 164 -1.49 -4.06 16.10
CA PHE A 164 -0.80 -3.58 14.90
C PHE A 164 0.64 -4.07 14.87
N ASP A 165 1.15 -4.35 13.66
CA ASP A 165 2.50 -4.82 13.39
C ASP A 165 3.36 -3.73 12.75
N MET A 166 2.76 -2.89 11.89
CA MET A 166 3.47 -1.91 11.07
C MET A 166 2.76 -0.56 11.07
N LEU A 167 3.54 0.53 11.11
CA LEU A 167 3.05 1.89 10.97
C LEU A 167 3.58 2.54 9.70
N LEU A 168 2.65 3.05 8.89
CA LEU A 168 2.99 3.91 7.76
C LEU A 168 3.40 5.27 8.32
N THR A 169 4.56 5.73 7.94
CA THR A 169 5.14 6.97 8.48
C THR A 169 5.40 8.02 7.39
N ALA A 170 5.17 7.71 6.11
CA ALA A 170 5.20 8.69 5.03
C ALA A 170 3.83 9.35 4.86
N ASN A 171 3.65 10.51 5.49
CA ASN A 171 2.50 11.39 5.37
C ASN A 171 2.93 12.87 5.47
N ASN A 172 2.01 13.80 5.21
CA ASN A 172 2.34 15.24 5.24
C ASN A 172 2.73 15.73 6.63
N HIS A 173 2.37 15.05 7.73
CA HIS A 173 2.71 15.41 9.11
C HIS A 173 4.00 14.75 9.64
N SER A 174 4.71 13.97 8.86
CA SER A 174 5.92 13.26 9.30
C SER A 174 7.05 14.18 9.78
N TYR A 175 7.07 15.45 9.35
CA TYR A 175 8.13 16.42 9.66
C TYR A 175 7.66 17.61 10.51
N ASP A 176 6.54 17.50 11.19
CA ASP A 176 5.93 18.59 11.97
C ASP A 176 6.82 19.10 13.13
N THR A 177 7.65 18.23 13.66
CA THR A 177 8.61 18.53 14.76
C THR A 177 10.07 18.48 14.29
N THR A 178 10.31 18.84 13.02
CA THR A 178 11.63 18.87 12.39
C THR A 178 12.35 17.50 12.39
N LEU A 179 13.63 17.49 12.04
CA LEU A 179 14.42 16.26 11.98
C LEU A 179 14.53 15.53 13.32
N VAL A 180 14.51 16.27 14.43
CA VAL A 180 14.61 15.69 15.77
C VAL A 180 13.41 14.80 16.07
N GLY A 181 12.19 15.33 15.91
CA GLY A 181 10.99 14.55 16.15
C GLY A 181 10.74 13.52 15.05
N PHE A 182 11.11 13.81 13.80
CA PHE A 182 11.06 12.85 12.70
C PHE A 182 11.83 11.57 13.02
N LYS A 183 13.12 11.69 13.38
CA LYS A 183 13.94 10.52 13.72
C LYS A 183 13.47 9.85 14.99
N ARG A 184 13.14 10.65 16.05
CA ARG A 184 12.65 10.10 17.30
C ARG A 184 11.35 9.29 17.13
N THR A 185 10.46 9.72 16.24
CA THR A 185 9.23 8.96 15.93
C THR A 185 9.57 7.55 15.48
N LEU A 186 10.52 7.39 14.55
CA LEU A 186 10.95 6.08 14.08
C LEU A 186 11.63 5.26 15.17
N GLU A 187 12.47 5.90 16.00
CA GLU A 187 13.15 5.25 17.12
C GLU A 187 12.12 4.70 18.12
N VAL A 188 11.16 5.51 18.56
CA VAL A 188 10.10 5.11 19.50
C VAL A 188 9.25 3.96 18.96
N VAL A 189 8.82 4.04 17.70
CA VAL A 189 8.01 2.99 17.08
C VAL A 189 8.79 1.68 16.99
N ARG A 190 10.04 1.74 16.52
CA ARG A 190 10.91 0.55 16.37
C ARG A 190 11.35 -0.03 17.71
N GLU A 191 11.61 0.78 18.73
CA GLU A 191 11.91 0.34 20.10
C GLU A 191 10.72 -0.39 20.75
N ALA A 192 9.50 0.01 20.43
CA ALA A 192 8.31 -0.70 20.83
C ALA A 192 8.14 -2.05 20.10
N GLY A 193 8.91 -2.31 19.06
CA GLY A 193 8.87 -3.54 18.26
C GLY A 193 7.80 -3.53 17.18
N LEU A 194 7.37 -2.35 16.73
CA LEU A 194 6.57 -2.16 15.52
C LEU A 194 7.48 -1.80 14.33
N GLU A 195 7.08 -2.19 13.13
CA GLU A 195 7.78 -1.81 11.91
C GLU A 195 7.35 -0.42 11.43
N THR A 196 8.22 0.24 10.67
CA THR A 196 7.92 1.54 10.03
C THR A 196 8.14 1.46 8.54
N LEU A 197 7.27 2.08 7.75
CA LEU A 197 7.38 2.08 6.30
C LEU A 197 7.16 3.50 5.74
N GLY A 198 8.05 3.90 4.81
CA GLY A 198 7.95 5.13 4.05
C GLY A 198 8.86 6.27 4.53
N THR A 199 9.34 6.22 5.78
CA THR A 199 10.37 7.12 6.29
C THR A 199 11.51 6.35 6.99
N TYR A 200 12.71 6.95 7.06
CA TYR A 200 13.96 6.26 7.35
C TYR A 200 14.87 7.10 8.26
N LEU A 201 15.68 6.45 9.09
CA LEU A 201 16.69 7.10 9.93
C LEU A 201 17.95 7.48 9.13
N SER A 202 18.21 6.75 8.04
CA SER A 202 19.36 6.93 7.15
C SER A 202 18.94 6.80 5.68
N ALA A 203 19.63 7.53 4.80
CA ALA A 203 19.44 7.42 3.36
C ALA A 203 19.78 6.03 2.80
N ASP A 204 20.60 5.27 3.50
CA ASP A 204 21.05 3.93 3.09
C ASP A 204 20.05 2.82 3.48
N GLU A 205 18.99 3.12 4.25
CA GLU A 205 17.96 2.15 4.57
C GLU A 205 17.17 1.77 3.31
N GLN A 206 16.74 0.50 3.27
CA GLN A 206 15.85 -0.05 2.23
C GLN A 206 14.56 0.77 2.16
N LYS A 207 14.13 1.13 0.94
CA LYS A 207 12.95 1.99 0.70
C LYS A 207 11.63 1.23 0.53
N TRP A 208 11.68 -0.07 0.58
CA TRP A 208 10.58 -1.02 0.53
C TRP A 208 10.84 -2.15 1.53
N THR A 209 9.83 -2.94 1.82
CA THR A 209 9.99 -4.16 2.62
C THR A 209 9.26 -5.33 1.99
N ILE A 210 9.66 -6.54 2.30
CA ILE A 210 8.92 -7.77 2.02
C ILE A 210 8.52 -8.38 3.35
N GLN A 211 7.22 -8.58 3.55
CA GLN A 211 6.67 -9.31 4.68
C GLN A 211 6.38 -10.75 4.25
N ASP A 212 6.96 -11.71 4.96
CA ASP A 212 6.62 -13.12 4.80
C ASP A 212 5.44 -13.44 5.72
N VAL A 213 4.25 -13.44 5.15
CA VAL A 213 2.99 -13.67 5.86
C VAL A 213 2.48 -15.06 5.51
N ASN A 214 2.58 -15.98 6.43
CA ASN A 214 2.17 -17.39 6.25
C ASN A 214 2.82 -18.08 5.02
N GLY A 215 4.07 -17.71 4.67
CA GLY A 215 4.79 -18.25 3.52
C GLY A 215 4.44 -17.58 2.20
N ILE A 216 3.71 -16.46 2.23
CA ILE A 216 3.46 -15.57 1.08
C ILE A 216 4.28 -14.30 1.27
N LYS A 217 5.14 -13.99 0.31
CA LYS A 217 6.03 -12.82 0.36
C LYS A 217 5.36 -11.61 -0.29
N ILE A 218 4.96 -10.66 0.52
CA ILE A 218 4.26 -9.45 0.08
C ILE A 218 5.21 -8.26 0.12
N GLY A 219 5.48 -7.66 -1.05
CA GLY A 219 6.25 -6.44 -1.19
C GLY A 219 5.41 -5.21 -0.82
N LEU A 220 5.92 -4.35 0.06
CA LEU A 220 5.21 -3.19 0.56
C LEU A 220 5.99 -1.90 0.27
N LEU A 221 5.29 -0.89 -0.24
CA LEU A 221 5.77 0.47 -0.47
C LEU A 221 4.86 1.47 0.24
N CYS A 222 5.41 2.60 0.70
CA CYS A 222 4.63 3.71 1.24
C CYS A 222 5.21 5.03 0.77
N TYR A 223 4.35 5.91 0.23
CA TYR A 223 4.71 7.23 -0.30
C TYR A 223 3.78 8.32 0.21
N THR A 224 4.31 9.55 0.29
CA THR A 224 3.52 10.76 0.53
C THR A 224 3.74 11.80 -0.54
N TYR A 225 2.73 12.64 -0.80
CA TYR A 225 2.93 13.83 -1.62
C TYR A 225 3.81 14.85 -0.86
N ALA A 226 4.59 15.62 -1.61
CA ALA A 226 5.33 16.74 -1.09
C ALA A 226 4.78 18.06 -1.66
N THR A 227 4.68 19.09 -0.81
CA THR A 227 4.26 20.45 -1.20
C THR A 227 5.34 21.19 -1.98
N GLY A 228 6.57 20.70 -1.94
CA GLY A 228 7.72 21.21 -2.67
C GLY A 228 8.95 20.35 -2.44
N VAL A 229 10.07 20.73 -3.07
CA VAL A 229 11.36 20.05 -2.93
C VAL A 229 12.44 21.08 -2.66
N GLY A 230 13.24 20.84 -1.65
CA GLY A 230 14.39 21.67 -1.28
C GLY A 230 15.57 21.53 -2.26
N SER A 231 16.54 22.43 -2.14
CA SER A 231 17.74 22.41 -2.96
C SER A 231 18.64 21.17 -2.74
N ASN A 232 18.47 20.48 -1.63
CA ASN A 232 19.13 19.21 -1.30
C ASN A 232 18.40 17.97 -1.85
N GLY A 233 17.30 18.16 -2.61
CA GLY A 233 16.49 17.07 -3.12
C GLY A 233 15.50 16.46 -2.11
N SER A 234 15.34 17.04 -0.91
CA SER A 234 14.43 16.55 0.11
C SER A 234 13.03 17.12 -0.03
N PRO A 235 11.96 16.39 0.36
CA PRO A 235 10.59 16.89 0.31
C PRO A 235 10.34 17.98 1.35
N GLN A 236 9.42 18.89 1.00
CA GLN A 236 8.71 19.76 1.94
C GLN A 236 7.37 19.08 2.26
N LEU A 237 7.13 18.80 3.53
CA LEU A 237 5.89 18.19 4.01
C LEU A 237 5.09 19.23 4.78
N ASN A 238 3.77 19.24 4.62
CA ASN A 238 2.85 20.19 5.29
C ASN A 238 3.26 21.67 5.18
N GLY A 239 3.93 22.06 4.09
CA GLY A 239 4.46 23.42 3.93
C GLY A 239 5.60 23.80 4.87
N ASN A 240 6.13 22.86 5.66
CA ASN A 240 7.29 23.05 6.51
C ASN A 240 8.58 23.23 5.69
N ALA A 241 9.69 23.52 6.34
CA ALA A 241 11.00 23.49 5.68
C ALA A 241 11.30 22.10 5.09
N PRO A 242 12.09 22.00 4.02
CA PRO A 242 12.50 20.69 3.51
C PRO A 242 13.21 19.86 4.59
N ILE A 243 13.04 18.54 4.55
CA ILE A 243 13.79 17.63 5.42
C ILE A 243 15.29 17.96 5.24
N SER A 244 16.00 18.20 6.34
CA SER A 244 17.37 18.70 6.27
C SER A 244 18.38 17.67 5.76
N GLU A 245 18.05 16.36 5.85
CA GLU A 245 18.85 15.26 5.33
C GLU A 245 18.11 14.59 4.16
N PRO A 246 18.75 14.37 3.00
CA PRO A 246 18.10 13.73 1.85
C PRO A 246 17.91 12.22 2.04
N GLY A 247 16.96 11.65 1.30
CA GLY A 247 16.74 10.21 1.23
C GLY A 247 16.07 9.59 2.48
N LEU A 248 15.46 10.41 3.35
CA LEU A 248 14.81 9.93 4.57
C LEU A 248 13.32 9.68 4.41
N CYS A 249 12.73 9.96 3.26
CA CYS A 249 11.29 9.82 3.03
C CYS A 249 11.01 9.44 1.58
N ASN A 250 10.15 8.47 1.38
CA ASN A 250 9.57 8.20 0.06
C ASN A 250 8.50 9.25 -0.23
N TYR A 251 8.65 9.98 -1.32
CA TYR A 251 7.73 11.05 -1.67
C TYR A 251 7.56 11.20 -3.18
N PHE A 252 6.49 11.85 -3.56
CA PHE A 252 6.29 12.33 -4.93
C PHE A 252 5.81 13.78 -4.95
N THR A 253 5.92 14.41 -6.10
CA THR A 253 5.33 15.72 -6.35
C THR A 253 4.46 15.66 -7.60
N TYR A 254 3.31 16.31 -7.56
CA TYR A 254 2.41 16.39 -8.72
C TYR A 254 3.05 17.06 -9.95
N ASN A 255 4.12 17.83 -9.74
CA ASN A 255 4.86 18.50 -10.82
C ASN A 255 5.91 17.60 -11.50
N ASN A 256 6.25 16.44 -10.93
CA ASN A 256 7.27 15.54 -11.48
C ASN A 256 6.91 14.06 -11.23
N LEU A 257 5.74 13.65 -11.67
CA LEU A 257 5.26 12.26 -11.57
C LEU A 257 6.15 11.24 -12.33
N PRO A 258 6.78 11.56 -13.49
CA PRO A 258 7.67 10.60 -14.14
C PRO A 258 8.82 10.10 -13.28
N ALA A 259 9.39 10.94 -12.40
CA ALA A 259 10.45 10.51 -11.49
C ALA A 259 9.93 9.52 -10.43
N PHE A 260 8.73 9.77 -9.90
CA PHE A 260 8.05 8.88 -8.97
C PHE A 260 7.76 7.52 -9.62
N TYR A 261 7.21 7.50 -10.83
CA TYR A 261 6.91 6.24 -11.53
C TYR A 261 8.16 5.42 -11.81
N SER A 262 9.26 6.07 -12.24
CA SER A 262 10.53 5.38 -12.46
C SER A 262 11.15 4.81 -11.19
N GLU A 263 10.97 5.49 -10.05
CA GLU A 263 11.42 4.99 -8.75
C GLU A 263 10.57 3.80 -8.30
N VAL A 264 9.23 3.88 -8.42
CA VAL A 264 8.33 2.75 -8.12
C VAL A 264 8.64 1.55 -9.01
N GLU A 265 8.84 1.74 -10.32
CA GLU A 265 9.22 0.67 -11.25
C GLU A 265 10.50 -0.04 -10.80
N THR A 266 11.52 0.74 -10.39
CA THR A 266 12.77 0.19 -9.87
C THR A 266 12.54 -0.66 -8.62
N TYR A 267 11.76 -0.16 -7.66
CA TYR A 267 11.51 -0.87 -6.40
C TYR A 267 10.63 -2.12 -6.61
N LEU A 268 9.66 -2.08 -7.51
CA LEU A 268 8.88 -3.25 -7.89
C LEU A 268 9.77 -4.36 -8.48
N GLN A 269 10.74 -3.98 -9.34
CA GLN A 269 11.69 -4.94 -9.89
C GLN A 269 12.62 -5.49 -8.81
N GLU A 270 13.14 -4.65 -7.92
CA GLU A 270 13.98 -5.08 -6.79
C GLU A 270 13.23 -6.03 -5.85
N MET A 271 11.97 -5.74 -5.51
CA MET A 271 11.12 -6.61 -4.69
C MET A 271 10.86 -7.95 -5.37
N LYS A 272 10.58 -7.94 -6.68
CA LYS A 272 10.42 -9.16 -7.47
C LYS A 272 11.68 -10.02 -7.48
N ASP A 273 12.86 -9.39 -7.69
CA ASP A 273 14.16 -10.08 -7.67
C ASP A 273 14.48 -10.64 -6.27
N ALA A 274 13.99 -10.00 -5.20
CA ALA A 274 14.08 -10.48 -3.83
C ALA A 274 13.01 -11.52 -3.48
N GLY A 275 12.11 -11.85 -4.41
CA GLY A 275 11.14 -12.92 -4.31
C GLY A 275 9.77 -12.51 -3.77
N ALA A 276 9.37 -11.24 -3.89
CA ALA A 276 8.00 -10.82 -3.65
C ALA A 276 7.04 -11.51 -4.63
N GLU A 277 5.94 -12.03 -4.12
CA GLU A 277 4.92 -12.78 -4.85
C GLU A 277 3.65 -11.95 -5.09
N ALA A 278 3.46 -10.90 -4.29
CA ALA A 278 2.41 -9.88 -4.43
C ALA A 278 2.94 -8.52 -3.96
N THR A 279 2.27 -7.44 -4.35
CA THR A 279 2.70 -6.08 -4.03
C THR A 279 1.54 -5.22 -3.52
N MET A 280 1.78 -4.43 -2.48
CA MET A 280 0.87 -3.39 -2.00
C MET A 280 1.59 -2.06 -1.90
N LEU A 281 0.95 -1.00 -2.39
CA LEU A 281 1.47 0.36 -2.32
C LEU A 281 0.51 1.25 -1.53
N TYR A 282 1.00 1.78 -0.41
CA TYR A 282 0.32 2.78 0.39
C TYR A 282 0.69 4.17 -0.10
N ILE A 283 -0.31 5.06 -0.25
CA ILE A 283 -0.07 6.38 -0.79
C ILE A 283 -0.90 7.45 -0.07
N HIS A 284 -0.21 8.47 0.45
CA HIS A 284 -0.83 9.61 1.11
C HIS A 284 -0.96 10.76 0.11
N TRP A 285 -2.19 11.04 -0.35
CA TRP A 285 -2.47 11.86 -1.54
C TRP A 285 -3.86 12.50 -1.55
N GLY A 286 -4.17 13.21 -2.62
CA GLY A 286 -5.51 13.74 -2.88
C GLY A 286 -5.74 15.10 -2.24
N VAL A 287 -7.00 15.37 -1.88
CA VAL A 287 -7.44 16.64 -1.30
C VAL A 287 -8.36 16.35 -0.13
N GLU A 288 -8.10 17.01 1.02
CA GLU A 288 -8.87 16.87 2.24
C GLU A 288 -10.39 17.06 2.01
N TYR A 289 -11.16 16.19 2.63
CA TYR A 289 -12.63 16.20 2.71
C TYR A 289 -13.38 15.98 1.39
N GLN A 290 -12.70 15.58 0.32
CA GLN A 290 -13.33 15.17 -0.93
C GLN A 290 -13.72 13.69 -0.88
N LEU A 291 -15.01 13.39 -1.12
CA LEU A 291 -15.56 12.02 -1.05
C LEU A 291 -15.28 11.18 -2.31
N SER A 292 -14.80 11.78 -3.36
CA SER A 292 -14.41 11.11 -4.60
C SER A 292 -12.95 11.36 -4.92
N ALA A 293 -12.29 10.37 -5.51
CA ALA A 293 -10.95 10.56 -6.05
C ALA A 293 -10.95 11.69 -7.11
N ASN A 294 -9.92 12.53 -7.07
CA ASN A 294 -9.71 13.53 -8.09
C ASN A 294 -8.98 12.94 -9.32
N GLN A 295 -8.83 13.75 -10.38
CA GLN A 295 -8.18 13.30 -11.62
C GLN A 295 -6.71 12.90 -11.42
N ASP A 296 -5.98 13.56 -10.52
CA ASP A 296 -4.59 13.23 -10.26
C ASP A 296 -4.48 11.88 -9.57
N GLN A 297 -5.35 11.58 -8.59
CA GLN A 297 -5.43 10.27 -7.95
C GLN A 297 -5.74 9.17 -8.99
N ALA A 298 -6.72 9.40 -9.87
CA ALA A 298 -7.09 8.45 -10.91
C ALA A 298 -5.94 8.20 -11.91
N ASN A 299 -5.23 9.25 -12.34
CA ASN A 299 -4.10 9.14 -13.25
C ASN A 299 -2.90 8.39 -12.61
N ILE A 300 -2.61 8.71 -11.35
CA ILE A 300 -1.53 8.03 -10.60
C ILE A 300 -1.89 6.56 -10.40
N ALA A 301 -3.12 6.25 -10.01
CA ALA A 301 -3.58 4.88 -9.80
C ALA A 301 -3.49 4.05 -11.10
N GLN A 302 -3.91 4.62 -12.25
CA GLN A 302 -3.76 3.94 -13.54
C GLN A 302 -2.30 3.64 -13.85
N GLN A 303 -1.40 4.58 -13.62
CA GLN A 303 0.01 4.40 -13.92
C GLN A 303 0.66 3.35 -12.98
N LEU A 304 0.27 3.33 -11.70
CA LEU A 304 0.72 2.29 -10.76
C LEU A 304 0.20 0.89 -11.14
N CYS A 305 -1.05 0.81 -11.64
CA CYS A 305 -1.59 -0.41 -12.21
C CYS A 305 -0.79 -0.88 -13.43
N ASP A 306 -0.46 0.04 -14.34
CA ASP A 306 0.35 -0.26 -15.54
C ASP A 306 1.78 -0.70 -15.19
N LEU A 307 2.30 -0.32 -14.01
CA LEU A 307 3.58 -0.79 -13.47
C LEU A 307 3.48 -2.16 -12.77
N GLY A 308 2.29 -2.69 -12.53
CA GLY A 308 2.07 -4.01 -11.96
C GLY A 308 1.89 -4.04 -10.43
N VAL A 309 1.43 -2.96 -9.82
CA VAL A 309 1.03 -2.97 -8.39
C VAL A 309 -0.29 -3.71 -8.24
N ASP A 310 -0.36 -4.72 -7.35
CA ASP A 310 -1.56 -5.54 -7.17
C ASP A 310 -2.65 -4.83 -6.34
N VAL A 311 -2.24 -4.09 -5.30
CA VAL A 311 -3.17 -3.38 -4.42
C VAL A 311 -2.65 -1.97 -4.10
N ILE A 312 -3.53 -0.96 -4.20
CA ILE A 312 -3.24 0.42 -3.81
C ILE A 312 -4.15 0.83 -2.65
N VAL A 313 -3.54 1.40 -1.61
CA VAL A 313 -4.25 1.83 -0.39
C VAL A 313 -3.96 3.30 -0.11
N GLY A 314 -4.95 4.15 -0.25
CA GLY A 314 -4.82 5.60 -0.10
C GLY A 314 -5.15 6.13 1.31
N GLY A 315 -4.55 7.26 1.67
CA GLY A 315 -4.80 8.07 2.87
C GLY A 315 -4.72 9.57 2.57
N HIS A 316 -4.88 10.44 3.55
CA HIS A 316 -4.86 11.90 3.51
C HIS A 316 -6.22 12.62 3.39
N PRO A 317 -7.20 12.22 2.57
CA PRO A 317 -8.46 12.97 2.47
C PRO A 317 -9.24 13.08 3.78
N HIS A 318 -8.90 12.33 4.83
CA HIS A 318 -9.58 12.27 6.13
C HIS A 318 -11.07 11.90 6.03
N VAL A 319 -11.47 11.37 4.90
CA VAL A 319 -12.79 10.78 4.61
C VAL A 319 -12.56 9.53 3.78
N VAL A 320 -13.44 8.56 3.92
CA VAL A 320 -13.41 7.36 3.08
C VAL A 320 -13.72 7.76 1.64
N GLN A 321 -12.92 7.28 0.70
CA GLN A 321 -13.15 7.41 -0.73
C GLN A 321 -13.46 6.04 -1.35
N PRO A 322 -13.95 5.95 -2.59
CA PRO A 322 -14.36 4.69 -3.19
C PRO A 322 -13.28 3.61 -3.23
N VAL A 323 -13.74 2.37 -3.22
CA VAL A 323 -13.01 1.21 -3.77
C VAL A 323 -13.22 1.20 -5.28
N ASP A 324 -12.24 0.72 -6.04
CA ASP A 324 -12.38 0.44 -7.47
C ASP A 324 -11.46 -0.73 -7.89
N LEU A 325 -11.67 -1.22 -9.10
CA LEU A 325 -10.81 -2.16 -9.81
C LEU A 325 -10.30 -1.48 -11.07
N ILE A 326 -8.98 -1.34 -11.19
CA ILE A 326 -8.33 -0.70 -12.34
C ILE A 326 -7.77 -1.78 -13.25
N GLU A 327 -8.04 -1.69 -14.54
CA GLU A 327 -7.47 -2.57 -15.55
C GLU A 327 -6.19 -1.95 -16.12
N SER A 328 -5.12 -2.73 -16.23
CA SER A 328 -3.90 -2.26 -16.84
C SER A 328 -4.09 -2.01 -18.34
N THR A 329 -3.53 -0.90 -18.83
CA THR A 329 -3.53 -0.55 -20.25
C THR A 329 -2.39 -1.22 -21.02
N VAL A 330 -1.42 -1.82 -20.30
CA VAL A 330 -0.22 -2.45 -20.87
C VAL A 330 -0.22 -3.98 -20.74
N ASP A 331 -0.83 -4.53 -19.68
CA ASP A 331 -1.03 -5.96 -19.49
C ASP A 331 -2.51 -6.29 -19.29
N PRO A 332 -3.19 -6.88 -20.27
CA PRO A 332 -4.63 -7.15 -20.18
C PRO A 332 -4.99 -8.18 -19.09
N ASN A 333 -4.02 -8.90 -18.56
CA ASN A 333 -4.25 -9.88 -17.49
C ASN A 333 -4.05 -9.28 -16.09
N HIS A 334 -3.49 -8.06 -15.99
CA HIS A 334 -3.25 -7.41 -14.70
C HIS A 334 -4.35 -6.41 -14.36
N LYS A 335 -4.85 -6.51 -13.14
CA LYS A 335 -5.78 -5.55 -12.55
C LYS A 335 -5.35 -5.24 -11.13
N THR A 336 -5.58 -4.00 -10.71
CA THR A 336 -5.25 -3.49 -9.38
C THR A 336 -6.53 -3.22 -8.60
N ALA A 337 -6.64 -3.80 -7.41
CA ALA A 337 -7.65 -3.39 -6.46
C ALA A 337 -7.20 -2.12 -5.72
N ILE A 338 -8.07 -1.13 -5.61
CA ILE A 338 -7.73 0.13 -4.96
C ILE A 338 -8.82 0.57 -3.98
N LEU A 339 -8.38 1.08 -2.82
CA LEU A 339 -9.16 1.96 -1.96
C LEU A 339 -8.50 3.34 -1.99
N TYR A 340 -9.19 4.34 -2.55
CA TYR A 340 -8.60 5.68 -2.74
C TYR A 340 -8.32 6.43 -1.44
N SER A 341 -9.08 6.17 -0.36
CA SER A 341 -8.77 6.66 1.00
C SER A 341 -9.47 5.83 2.07
N MET A 342 -8.72 5.47 3.09
CA MET A 342 -9.22 4.76 4.27
C MET A 342 -9.97 5.66 5.26
N GLY A 343 -9.91 6.99 5.11
CA GLY A 343 -10.43 7.94 6.11
C GLY A 343 -9.62 7.96 7.40
N ASN A 344 -10.24 8.37 8.49
CA ASN A 344 -9.58 8.45 9.80
C ASN A 344 -9.77 7.17 10.62
N ALA A 345 -8.68 6.61 11.13
CA ALA A 345 -8.78 5.60 12.19
C ALA A 345 -9.26 6.26 13.50
N VAL A 346 -8.60 7.34 13.93
CA VAL A 346 -9.02 8.18 15.06
C VAL A 346 -8.65 9.64 14.82
N SER A 347 -9.61 10.55 15.05
CA SER A 347 -9.36 11.99 14.98
C SER A 347 -10.41 12.77 15.79
N ASN A 348 -10.19 14.09 15.96
CA ASN A 348 -11.22 15.01 16.44
C ASN A 348 -11.84 15.82 15.29
N GLN A 349 -11.63 15.44 14.05
CA GLN A 349 -12.26 16.07 12.89
C GLN A 349 -13.74 15.69 12.83
N ARG A 350 -14.59 16.53 13.40
CA ARG A 350 -16.03 16.30 13.52
C ARG A 350 -16.80 17.52 13.08
N ALA A 351 -17.94 17.28 12.44
CA ALA A 351 -18.86 18.36 12.10
C ALA A 351 -19.24 19.16 13.36
N GLY A 352 -19.04 20.48 13.31
CA GLY A 352 -19.32 21.40 14.43
C GLY A 352 -18.23 21.53 15.49
N ASN A 353 -17.22 20.66 15.54
CA ASN A 353 -16.05 20.83 16.43
C ASN A 353 -14.97 21.72 15.79
N ILE A 354 -14.84 21.67 14.49
CA ILE A 354 -13.89 22.48 13.70
C ILE A 354 -14.71 23.28 12.71
N SER A 355 -14.57 24.58 12.71
CA SER A 355 -15.43 25.51 11.92
C SER A 355 -15.35 25.30 10.40
N THR A 356 -14.27 24.70 9.93
CA THR A 356 -14.05 24.40 8.49
C THR A 356 -14.61 23.05 8.08
N ILE A 357 -14.99 22.18 9.04
CA ILE A 357 -15.50 20.84 8.77
C ILE A 357 -17.02 20.83 8.88
N ASN A 358 -17.69 20.68 7.74
CA ASN A 358 -19.15 20.65 7.64
C ASN A 358 -19.70 19.27 7.27
N THR A 359 -18.88 18.24 7.34
CA THR A 359 -19.24 16.87 6.94
C THR A 359 -19.06 15.90 8.12
N PRO A 360 -19.99 14.95 8.31
CA PRO A 360 -19.80 13.88 9.28
C PRO A 360 -18.88 12.76 8.76
N HIS A 361 -18.48 12.76 7.50
CA HIS A 361 -17.64 11.73 6.89
C HIS A 361 -16.22 11.68 7.49
N THR A 362 -15.77 12.75 8.15
CA THR A 362 -14.48 12.77 8.86
C THR A 362 -14.47 11.97 10.16
N GLU A 363 -15.65 11.48 10.59
CA GLU A 363 -15.80 10.56 11.73
C GLU A 363 -15.69 9.09 11.31
N ASP A 364 -15.70 8.84 10.00
CA ASP A 364 -15.71 7.53 9.37
C ASP A 364 -14.31 7.11 8.94
N GLY A 365 -14.04 5.83 9.10
CA GLY A 365 -12.90 5.14 8.57
C GLY A 365 -13.27 3.74 8.13
N VAL A 366 -12.28 2.96 7.80
CA VAL A 366 -12.45 1.55 7.46
C VAL A 366 -11.30 0.69 7.97
N PHE A 367 -11.58 -0.57 8.20
CA PHE A 367 -10.60 -1.63 8.04
C PHE A 367 -10.72 -2.15 6.60
N PHE A 368 -9.67 -1.95 5.84
CA PHE A 368 -9.52 -2.49 4.50
C PHE A 368 -8.72 -3.78 4.59
N LYS A 369 -9.38 -4.90 4.31
CA LYS A 369 -8.78 -6.23 4.40
C LYS A 369 -8.54 -6.78 3.01
N VAL A 370 -7.33 -7.25 2.80
CA VAL A 370 -6.87 -7.87 1.56
C VAL A 370 -6.34 -9.25 1.91
N THR A 371 -6.83 -10.29 1.24
CA THR A 371 -6.32 -11.65 1.41
C THR A 371 -5.68 -12.13 0.12
N PHE A 372 -4.42 -12.53 0.20
CA PHE A 372 -3.73 -13.28 -0.84
C PHE A 372 -3.77 -14.76 -0.51
N SER A 373 -3.97 -15.60 -1.52
CA SER A 373 -3.94 -17.06 -1.40
C SER A 373 -2.82 -17.63 -2.27
N LYS A 374 -2.03 -18.55 -1.70
CA LYS A 374 -1.01 -19.32 -2.40
C LYS A 374 -1.53 -20.71 -2.69
N TYR A 375 -1.31 -21.18 -3.89
CA TYR A 375 -1.76 -22.46 -4.39
C TYR A 375 -0.62 -23.48 -4.47
N SER A 376 -0.98 -24.76 -4.62
CA SER A 376 -0.02 -25.88 -4.63
C SER A 376 0.98 -25.84 -5.77
N ASP A 377 0.69 -25.11 -6.87
CA ASP A 377 1.63 -24.86 -7.97
C ASP A 377 2.62 -23.71 -7.68
N GLY A 378 2.45 -23.05 -6.53
CA GLY A 378 3.28 -21.92 -6.09
C GLY A 378 2.77 -20.55 -6.53
N THR A 379 1.67 -20.46 -7.30
CA THR A 379 1.10 -19.18 -7.70
C THR A 379 0.41 -18.49 -6.54
N VAL A 380 0.46 -17.14 -6.54
CA VAL A 380 -0.21 -16.30 -5.53
C VAL A 380 -1.22 -15.40 -6.24
N TYR A 381 -2.42 -15.31 -5.68
CA TYR A 381 -3.51 -14.50 -6.20
C TYR A 381 -4.08 -13.60 -5.12
N LEU A 382 -4.55 -12.42 -5.51
CA LEU A 382 -5.51 -11.66 -4.71
C LEU A 382 -6.82 -12.47 -4.69
N ASP A 383 -7.25 -12.92 -3.49
CA ASP A 383 -8.38 -13.83 -3.34
C ASP A 383 -9.61 -13.13 -2.74
N ARG A 384 -9.39 -12.11 -1.88
CA ARG A 384 -10.48 -11.39 -1.22
C ARG A 384 -10.12 -9.94 -0.94
N VAL A 385 -11.10 -9.07 -1.10
CA VAL A 385 -11.04 -7.67 -0.67
C VAL A 385 -12.32 -7.37 0.13
N GLU A 386 -12.15 -6.90 1.36
CA GLU A 386 -13.24 -6.60 2.27
C GLU A 386 -13.07 -5.21 2.86
N VAL A 387 -14.17 -4.52 3.10
CA VAL A 387 -14.22 -3.27 3.84
C VAL A 387 -15.16 -3.44 5.04
N VAL A 388 -14.62 -3.25 6.23
CA VAL A 388 -15.40 -3.12 7.45
C VAL A 388 -15.44 -1.64 7.83
N PRO A 389 -16.57 -0.95 7.71
CA PRO A 389 -16.67 0.44 8.14
C PRO A 389 -16.32 0.59 9.62
N THR A 390 -15.56 1.64 9.96
CA THR A 390 -15.28 2.02 11.34
C THR A 390 -15.82 3.42 11.61
N TRP A 391 -16.12 3.70 12.86
CA TRP A 391 -16.59 5.00 13.29
C TRP A 391 -15.90 5.42 14.58
N VAL A 392 -15.48 6.68 14.62
CA VAL A 392 -14.90 7.27 15.84
C VAL A 392 -16.05 7.71 16.77
N ASN A 393 -16.41 6.87 17.72
CA ASN A 393 -17.39 7.22 18.75
C ASN A 393 -16.76 8.15 19.79
N LEU A 394 -17.26 9.38 19.88
CA LEU A 394 -16.94 10.33 20.94
C LEU A 394 -17.97 10.24 22.07
N ASN A 395 -17.60 9.53 23.12
CA ASN A 395 -18.43 9.38 24.31
C ASN A 395 -18.07 10.45 25.36
N THR A 396 -19.09 11.09 25.94
CA THR A 396 -18.95 12.12 26.99
C THR A 396 -19.77 11.80 28.24
N ASN A 397 -20.31 10.59 28.36
CA ASN A 397 -21.29 10.21 29.38
C ASN A 397 -20.79 10.34 30.84
N ASN A 398 -19.46 10.25 31.05
CA ASN A 398 -18.85 10.35 32.40
C ASN A 398 -18.20 11.71 32.66
N GLY A 399 -18.54 12.76 31.90
CA GLY A 399 -17.99 14.11 32.06
C GLY A 399 -16.58 14.30 31.47
N SER A 400 -15.95 13.25 30.97
CA SER A 400 -14.70 13.27 30.21
C SER A 400 -14.92 12.80 28.78
N ARG A 401 -14.15 13.35 27.84
CA ARG A 401 -14.18 12.87 26.45
C ARG A 401 -13.46 11.53 26.35
N GLN A 402 -14.09 10.56 25.68
CA GLN A 402 -13.49 9.28 25.36
C GLN A 402 -13.69 9.03 23.86
N TYR A 403 -12.62 8.79 23.15
CA TYR A 403 -12.63 8.39 21.74
C TYR A 403 -12.49 6.88 21.69
N ASN A 404 -13.41 6.23 20.98
CA ASN A 404 -13.35 4.79 20.75
C ASN A 404 -13.58 4.52 19.27
N ILE A 405 -12.75 3.71 18.68
CA ILE A 405 -13.03 3.14 17.35
C ILE A 405 -14.00 1.99 17.53
N VAL A 406 -15.06 1.95 16.71
CA VAL A 406 -16.00 0.84 16.68
C VAL A 406 -16.09 0.29 15.26
N ALA A 407 -16.03 -1.03 15.12
CA ALA A 407 -16.20 -1.70 13.83
C ALA A 407 -17.71 -1.92 13.58
N LEU A 408 -18.17 -1.49 12.42
CA LEU A 408 -19.58 -1.52 12.06
C LEU A 408 -19.85 -2.69 11.11
N ASN A 409 -19.81 -3.92 11.66
CA ASN A 409 -20.10 -5.12 10.90
C ASN A 409 -21.63 -5.33 10.80
N ASP A 410 -22.17 -5.40 9.56
CA ASP A 410 -23.60 -5.48 9.31
C ASP A 410 -24.24 -6.73 9.94
N SER A 411 -23.53 -7.85 9.95
CA SER A 411 -24.01 -9.11 10.54
C SER A 411 -24.29 -9.02 12.04
N THR A 412 -23.73 -8.01 12.73
CA THR A 412 -23.91 -7.77 14.17
C THR A 412 -24.59 -6.43 14.47
N ARG A 413 -25.23 -5.79 13.47
CA ARG A 413 -25.78 -4.43 13.55
C ARG A 413 -26.75 -4.25 14.74
N ASP A 414 -27.57 -5.22 15.01
CA ASP A 414 -28.54 -5.22 16.11
C ASP A 414 -27.88 -5.29 17.50
N GLN A 415 -26.62 -5.75 17.58
CA GLN A 415 -25.85 -5.90 18.81
C GLN A 415 -24.96 -4.69 19.11
N TRP A 416 -24.69 -3.79 18.16
CA TRP A 416 -23.74 -2.66 18.32
C TRP A 416 -24.02 -1.82 19.56
N LYS A 417 -25.31 -1.56 19.86
CA LYS A 417 -25.68 -0.75 21.00
C LYS A 417 -25.20 -1.36 22.32
N GLU A 418 -25.36 -2.66 22.46
CA GLU A 418 -24.94 -3.40 23.66
C GLU A 418 -23.42 -3.62 23.68
N THR A 419 -22.87 -4.12 22.57
CA THR A 419 -21.45 -4.43 22.43
C THR A 419 -20.55 -3.22 22.72
N TYR A 420 -20.94 -2.05 22.19
CA TYR A 420 -20.15 -0.82 22.31
C TYR A 420 -20.66 0.10 23.44
N ASN A 421 -21.62 -0.35 24.23
CA ASN A 421 -22.24 0.41 25.32
C ASN A 421 -22.71 1.81 24.86
N MET A 422 -23.43 1.87 23.75
CA MET A 422 -23.90 3.09 23.11
C MET A 422 -25.22 3.57 23.70
N THR A 423 -25.36 4.89 23.80
CA THR A 423 -26.67 5.53 23.91
C THR A 423 -27.47 5.34 22.61
N GLU A 424 -28.78 5.60 22.65
CA GLU A 424 -29.62 5.56 21.43
C GLU A 424 -29.13 6.52 20.33
N ASN A 425 -28.65 7.71 20.74
CA ASN A 425 -28.13 8.70 19.80
C ASN A 425 -26.82 8.24 19.13
N GLU A 426 -25.91 7.61 19.89
CA GLU A 426 -24.66 7.05 19.37
C GLU A 426 -24.96 5.86 18.45
N PHE A 427 -25.87 4.97 18.81
CA PHE A 427 -26.30 3.87 17.95
C PHE A 427 -26.88 4.36 16.61
N ASN A 428 -27.77 5.34 16.66
CA ASN A 428 -28.32 5.97 15.44
C ASN A 428 -27.25 6.68 14.62
N ALA A 429 -26.20 7.25 15.25
CA ALA A 429 -25.07 7.86 14.54
C ALA A 429 -24.20 6.79 13.88
N ALA A 430 -23.92 5.67 14.57
CA ALA A 430 -23.19 4.53 14.04
C ALA A 430 -23.90 3.92 12.81
N GLN A 431 -25.21 3.77 12.85
CA GLN A 431 -25.98 3.30 11.69
C GLN A 431 -25.83 4.24 10.49
N ARG A 432 -25.93 5.56 10.69
CA ARG A 432 -25.72 6.53 9.62
C ARG A 432 -24.28 6.52 9.09
N SER A 433 -23.30 6.28 9.96
CA SER A 433 -21.90 6.12 9.58
C SER A 433 -21.72 4.91 8.65
N TYR A 434 -22.24 3.76 9.06
CA TYR A 434 -22.22 2.56 8.24
C TYR A 434 -22.85 2.80 6.86
N ASP A 435 -24.11 3.30 6.85
CA ASP A 435 -24.87 3.46 5.60
C ASP A 435 -24.18 4.40 4.61
N ARG A 436 -23.58 5.53 5.07
CA ARG A 436 -22.86 6.46 4.19
C ARG A 436 -21.49 5.93 3.74
N THR A 437 -20.80 5.13 4.56
CA THR A 437 -19.50 4.51 4.19
C THR A 437 -19.74 3.41 3.14
N ILE A 438 -20.70 2.53 3.37
CA ILE A 438 -21.05 1.48 2.38
C ILE A 438 -21.50 2.11 1.06
N ALA A 439 -22.26 3.19 1.08
CA ALA A 439 -22.67 3.89 -0.14
C ALA A 439 -21.50 4.42 -0.98
N LEU A 440 -20.33 4.67 -0.37
CA LEU A 440 -19.14 5.10 -1.08
C LEU A 440 -18.33 3.94 -1.70
N VAL A 441 -18.32 2.78 -1.03
CA VAL A 441 -17.37 1.70 -1.37
C VAL A 441 -18.02 0.52 -2.10
N ASN A 442 -19.34 0.36 -1.99
CA ASN A 442 -20.03 -0.86 -2.43
C ASN A 442 -19.90 -1.15 -3.92
N ASP A 443 -20.04 -0.14 -4.78
CA ASP A 443 -20.00 -0.34 -6.23
C ASP A 443 -18.60 -0.86 -6.68
N GLY A 444 -17.53 -0.35 -6.06
CA GLY A 444 -16.18 -0.84 -6.32
C GLY A 444 -15.94 -2.23 -5.74
N LEU A 445 -16.45 -2.51 -4.54
CA LEU A 445 -16.35 -3.85 -3.95
C LEU A 445 -17.06 -4.90 -4.82
N VAL A 446 -18.23 -4.60 -5.40
CA VAL A 446 -18.91 -5.50 -6.34
C VAL A 446 -18.05 -5.78 -7.55
N LYS A 447 -17.45 -4.76 -8.16
CA LYS A 447 -16.53 -4.95 -9.32
C LYS A 447 -15.33 -5.83 -8.97
N VAL A 448 -14.72 -5.59 -7.80
CA VAL A 448 -13.58 -6.40 -7.34
C VAL A 448 -14.05 -7.84 -7.12
N GLN A 449 -15.17 -8.06 -6.45
CA GLN A 449 -15.69 -9.40 -6.18
C GLN A 449 -16.02 -10.17 -7.47
N GLU A 450 -16.67 -9.53 -8.43
CA GLU A 450 -16.99 -10.13 -9.74
C GLU A 450 -15.70 -10.56 -10.48
N TYR A 451 -14.64 -9.75 -10.41
CA TYR A 451 -13.36 -10.10 -10.98
C TYR A 451 -12.70 -11.30 -10.27
N LEU A 452 -12.69 -11.30 -8.93
CA LEU A 452 -12.09 -12.38 -8.15
C LEU A 452 -12.84 -13.71 -8.35
N ASP A 453 -14.16 -13.67 -8.42
CA ASP A 453 -14.99 -14.84 -8.71
C ASP A 453 -14.70 -15.40 -10.12
N GLN A 454 -14.59 -14.53 -11.12
CA GLN A 454 -14.24 -14.94 -12.49
C GLN A 454 -12.81 -15.54 -12.56
N GLN A 455 -11.85 -14.91 -11.90
CA GLN A 455 -10.47 -15.41 -11.83
C GLN A 455 -10.40 -16.79 -11.17
N LYS A 456 -11.21 -17.03 -10.14
CA LYS A 456 -11.30 -18.32 -9.48
C LYS A 456 -11.93 -19.37 -10.39
N GLN A 457 -13.00 -19.02 -11.10
CA GLN A 457 -13.64 -19.92 -12.07
C GLN A 457 -12.70 -20.28 -13.21
N ASP A 458 -12.01 -19.30 -13.81
CA ASP A 458 -11.06 -19.53 -14.91
C ASP A 458 -9.91 -20.47 -14.48
N ARG A 459 -9.45 -20.35 -13.25
CA ARG A 459 -8.45 -21.24 -12.65
C ARG A 459 -8.98 -22.67 -12.52
N GLU A 460 -10.17 -22.84 -11.94
CA GLU A 460 -10.79 -24.15 -11.77
C GLU A 460 -10.99 -24.85 -13.12
N GLU A 461 -11.47 -24.14 -14.14
CA GLU A 461 -11.63 -24.66 -15.50
C GLU A 461 -10.29 -25.08 -16.13
N PHE A 462 -9.22 -24.28 -15.95
CA PHE A 462 -7.88 -24.58 -16.44
C PHE A 462 -7.34 -25.89 -15.86
N TYR A 463 -7.45 -26.10 -14.54
CA TYR A 463 -6.97 -27.32 -13.89
C TYR A 463 -7.81 -28.54 -14.19
N LEU A 464 -9.13 -28.40 -14.33
CA LEU A 464 -10.00 -29.47 -14.81
C LEU A 464 -9.62 -29.93 -16.21
N ALA A 465 -9.31 -29.00 -17.11
CA ALA A 465 -8.86 -29.32 -18.46
C ALA A 465 -7.48 -30.03 -18.47
N GLN A 466 -6.54 -29.62 -17.63
CA GLN A 466 -5.25 -30.28 -17.48
C GLN A 466 -5.41 -31.72 -16.95
N ALA A 467 -6.23 -31.93 -15.92
CA ALA A 467 -6.49 -33.26 -15.35
C ALA A 467 -7.12 -34.21 -16.38
N GLN A 468 -8.04 -33.73 -17.22
CA GLN A 468 -8.66 -34.50 -18.30
C GLN A 468 -7.65 -34.89 -19.40
N ASN A 469 -6.75 -33.95 -19.77
CA ASN A 469 -5.71 -34.22 -20.77
C ASN A 469 -4.63 -35.20 -20.25
N ALA A 470 -4.33 -35.19 -18.96
CA ALA A 470 -3.40 -36.15 -18.35
C ALA A 470 -3.99 -37.57 -18.19
N ALA A 471 -5.33 -37.71 -18.23
CA ALA A 471 -6.03 -38.97 -18.11
C ALA A 471 -6.33 -39.63 -19.48
N ALA A 472 -6.14 -38.91 -20.59
CA ALA A 472 -6.39 -39.35 -21.97
C ALA A 472 -5.09 -39.85 -22.65
#